data_da94642399efc827de805b27d005a343
#
_entry.id   da94642399efc827de805b27d005a343
#
_cell.length_a   1.000
_cell.length_b   1.000
_cell.length_c   1.000
_cell.angle_alpha   90.00
_cell.angle_beta   90.00
_cell.angle_gamma   90.00
#
_symmetry.space_group_name_H-M   'P 1'
#
loop_
_entity.id
_entity.type
_entity.pdbx_description
1 polymer ?
#
loop_
_entity_poly.entity_id
_entity_poly.type
_entity_poly.pdbx_seq_one_letter_code
_entity_poly.pdbx_strand_id
1 'polypeptide(L)'
;MLAGMAKPAVLCAVMGFVCALPAASPCAAQDKAAATARQMAGGVNILGYDGIWDGGVDAPFKQRYFKMIRDAGFHHVRINLSAFKYMDSRNDLDLRILARLDWVLEQAVANDLIPVIDEHDYDQCQRNPDECGMKLLAFWKQLAGHYAGRCPTAVFELLNEPGGKMTAAWWNTLVQSVLQVIRANNPARTVIVAAINSEDPLEIRKLELPPQDRNIIVAVHYYKPMMFTHQGAPWSWRFALLRGIDWGSEDDKSRVTNDLEAVDAWSKEQGRPIYLGEFGAYEAAAMDARVRYTSFLARTARRLGWPWAYWQFDHDFALFHTDTDQWVIPLVDGLMPHDTHAETSERANYSSRRTTP
;
A
#
# COMPACT_ATOMS: atom_id res chain seq x y z
N MET A 1 58.21 44.87 -48.90
CA MET A 1 57.77 43.51 -49.24
C MET A 1 57.99 42.64 -48.04
N LEU A 2 56.94 42.28 -47.35
CA LEU A 2 56.91 41.20 -46.38
C LEU A 2 55.47 40.68 -46.32
N ALA A 3 55.28 39.46 -46.79
CA ALA A 3 54.03 38.78 -46.88
C ALA A 3 53.64 38.18 -45.51
N GLY A 4 52.43 38.51 -44.99
CA GLY A 4 51.83 37.90 -43.79
C GLY A 4 51.06 36.66 -44.18
N MET A 5 51.48 35.52 -43.65
CA MET A 5 50.75 34.24 -43.78
C MET A 5 49.68 34.16 -42.72
N ALA A 6 48.40 34.05 -43.12
CA ALA A 6 47.26 33.75 -42.27
C ALA A 6 47.24 32.25 -41.99
N LYS A 7 47.09 31.87 -40.71
CA LYS A 7 46.83 30.49 -40.25
C LYS A 7 45.32 30.17 -40.27
N PRO A 8 44.90 29.00 -40.72
CA PRO A 8 43.49 28.60 -40.66
C PRO A 8 43.07 28.17 -39.22
N ALA A 9 41.96 28.71 -38.74
CA ALA A 9 41.34 28.29 -37.51
C ALA A 9 40.57 26.96 -37.72
N VAL A 10 40.98 25.94 -36.98
CA VAL A 10 40.26 24.65 -36.93
C VAL A 10 39.10 24.78 -35.95
N LEU A 11 37.88 24.76 -36.48
CA LEU A 11 36.63 24.75 -35.71
C LEU A 11 36.33 23.30 -35.28
N CYS A 12 36.64 22.93 -34.02
CA CYS A 12 36.20 21.66 -33.46
C CYS A 12 34.70 21.72 -33.11
N ALA A 13 33.87 21.09 -33.94
CA ALA A 13 32.47 20.87 -33.61
C ALA A 13 32.37 19.74 -32.56
N VAL A 14 32.02 20.08 -31.32
CA VAL A 14 31.68 19.12 -30.29
C VAL A 14 30.24 18.65 -30.53
N MET A 15 30.08 17.50 -31.16
CA MET A 15 28.78 16.79 -31.21
C MET A 15 28.49 16.21 -29.84
N GLY A 16 27.62 16.88 -29.07
CA GLY A 16 27.08 16.36 -27.85
C GLY A 16 26.11 15.18 -28.15
N PHE A 17 26.56 13.97 -27.89
CA PHE A 17 25.68 12.81 -27.90
C PHE A 17 24.74 12.91 -26.68
N VAL A 18 23.50 13.36 -26.88
CA VAL A 18 22.43 13.18 -25.88
C VAL A 18 22.01 11.72 -25.96
N CYS A 19 22.51 10.90 -25.03
CA CYS A 19 21.99 9.56 -24.83
C CYS A 19 20.57 9.69 -24.28
N ALA A 20 19.54 9.66 -25.12
CA ALA A 20 18.19 9.44 -24.71
C ALA A 20 18.08 8.00 -24.20
N LEU A 21 17.89 7.82 -22.91
CA LEU A 21 17.56 6.51 -22.35
C LEU A 21 16.27 6.04 -23.02
N PRO A 22 16.19 4.80 -23.53
CA PRO A 22 14.99 4.31 -24.14
C PRO A 22 13.86 4.29 -23.10
N ALA A 23 12.74 4.93 -23.41
CA ALA A 23 11.52 4.77 -22.61
C ALA A 23 11.15 3.28 -22.62
N ALA A 24 10.94 2.69 -21.43
CA ALA A 24 10.51 1.30 -21.32
C ALA A 24 9.22 1.09 -22.14
N SER A 25 9.18 0.00 -22.89
CA SER A 25 7.98 -0.34 -23.66
C SER A 25 6.76 -0.47 -22.73
N PRO A 26 5.57 -0.01 -23.12
CA PRO A 26 4.35 -0.13 -22.31
C PRO A 26 4.07 -1.55 -21.80
N CYS A 27 4.42 -2.57 -22.58
CA CYS A 27 4.32 -3.98 -22.20
C CYS A 27 5.23 -4.32 -21.00
N ALA A 28 6.50 -3.88 -21.03
CA ALA A 28 7.44 -4.15 -19.94
C ALA A 28 7.04 -3.45 -18.62
N ALA A 29 6.39 -2.29 -18.68
CA ALA A 29 5.89 -1.57 -17.52
C ALA A 29 4.66 -2.26 -16.90
N GLN A 30 3.75 -2.79 -17.73
CA GLN A 30 2.60 -3.58 -17.27
C GLN A 30 3.05 -4.88 -16.62
N ASP A 31 4.03 -5.55 -17.20
CA ASP A 31 4.63 -6.77 -16.63
C ASP A 31 5.24 -6.49 -15.26
N LYS A 32 5.84 -5.30 -15.07
CA LYS A 32 6.44 -4.89 -13.80
C LYS A 32 5.39 -4.67 -12.71
N ALA A 33 4.31 -3.92 -12.97
CA ALA A 33 3.24 -3.72 -11.99
C ALA A 33 2.62 -5.07 -11.58
N ALA A 34 2.33 -5.95 -12.55
CA ALA A 34 1.80 -7.28 -12.29
C ALA A 34 2.80 -8.17 -11.52
N ALA A 35 4.09 -8.07 -11.80
CA ALA A 35 5.13 -8.80 -11.06
C ALA A 35 5.23 -8.29 -9.61
N THR A 36 5.23 -6.97 -9.40
CA THR A 36 5.22 -6.37 -8.06
C THR A 36 3.97 -6.79 -7.28
N ALA A 37 2.79 -6.73 -7.90
CA ALA A 37 1.55 -7.17 -7.28
C ALA A 37 1.62 -8.65 -6.82
N ARG A 38 2.14 -9.54 -7.64
CA ARG A 38 2.35 -10.95 -7.23
C ARG A 38 3.33 -11.11 -6.07
N GLN A 39 4.41 -10.32 -6.05
CA GLN A 39 5.41 -10.36 -4.97
C GLN A 39 4.87 -9.81 -3.64
N MET A 40 3.97 -8.82 -3.69
CA MET A 40 3.34 -8.26 -2.50
C MET A 40 2.49 -9.28 -1.75
N ALA A 41 1.78 -10.19 -2.45
CA ALA A 41 0.96 -11.25 -1.85
C ALA A 41 0.11 -10.74 -0.67
N GLY A 42 0.22 -11.35 0.53
CA GLY A 42 -0.44 -10.88 1.75
C GLY A 42 0.41 -9.89 2.55
N GLY A 43 -0.18 -8.85 3.08
CA GLY A 43 0.48 -7.83 3.87
C GLY A 43 -0.35 -7.32 5.04
N VAL A 44 0.20 -6.35 5.75
CA VAL A 44 -0.45 -5.72 6.90
C VAL A 44 -0.16 -4.23 6.94
N ASN A 45 -1.16 -3.43 7.33
CA ASN A 45 -1.02 -2.00 7.58
C ASN A 45 -0.29 -1.76 8.91
N ILE A 46 0.69 -0.85 8.92
CA ILE A 46 1.50 -0.53 10.09
C ILE A 46 1.64 0.98 10.29
N LEU A 47 1.91 1.40 11.53
CA LEU A 47 2.30 2.76 11.90
C LEU A 47 1.22 3.84 11.73
N GLY A 48 -0.06 3.47 11.52
CA GLY A 48 -1.14 4.44 11.33
C GLY A 48 -1.31 5.42 12.48
N TYR A 49 -1.17 4.96 13.72
CA TYR A 49 -1.30 5.77 14.94
C TYR A 49 -0.05 5.75 15.82
N ASP A 50 1.08 5.32 15.29
CA ASP A 50 2.30 5.13 16.07
C ASP A 50 3.07 6.43 16.28
N GLY A 51 3.49 6.67 17.52
CA GLY A 51 4.32 7.83 17.90
C GLY A 51 5.73 7.81 17.32
N ILE A 52 6.13 6.77 16.57
CA ILE A 52 7.43 6.70 15.89
C ILE A 52 7.63 7.90 14.95
N TRP A 53 6.55 8.39 14.34
CA TRP A 53 6.57 9.56 13.46
C TRP A 53 6.90 10.86 14.22
N ASP A 54 6.55 10.94 15.51
CA ASP A 54 6.88 12.07 16.38
C ASP A 54 8.29 11.96 16.98
N GLY A 55 9.06 10.94 16.57
CA GLY A 55 10.46 10.77 17.00
C GLY A 55 10.63 10.08 18.36
N GLY A 56 9.59 9.48 18.93
CA GLY A 56 9.63 8.78 20.20
C GLY A 56 10.46 7.50 20.16
N VAL A 57 11.41 7.35 21.09
CA VAL A 57 12.20 6.10 21.25
C VAL A 57 11.39 4.99 21.92
N ASP A 58 10.36 5.37 22.67
CA ASP A 58 9.46 4.48 23.41
C ASP A 58 8.17 4.16 22.62
N ALA A 59 8.15 4.52 21.33
CA ALA A 59 7.02 4.23 20.44
C ALA A 59 6.62 2.73 20.54
N PRO A 60 5.32 2.41 20.49
CA PRO A 60 4.84 1.03 20.61
C PRO A 60 5.42 0.10 19.56
N PHE A 61 5.54 0.57 18.30
CA PHE A 61 6.08 -0.25 17.23
C PHE A 61 7.60 -0.43 17.36
N LYS A 62 8.04 -1.69 17.47
CA LYS A 62 9.46 -2.05 17.70
C LYS A 62 10.09 -2.67 16.45
N GLN A 63 11.39 -2.49 16.28
CA GLN A 63 12.16 -3.07 15.17
C GLN A 63 11.90 -4.57 14.95
N ARG A 64 11.79 -5.36 16.04
CA ARG A 64 11.54 -6.80 15.94
C ARG A 64 10.24 -7.18 15.24
N TYR A 65 9.26 -6.28 15.19
CA TYR A 65 7.96 -6.57 14.59
C TYR A 65 8.04 -6.77 13.08
N PHE A 66 9.01 -6.16 12.40
CA PHE A 66 9.22 -6.45 10.97
C PHE A 66 9.55 -7.93 10.74
N LYS A 67 10.47 -8.48 11.55
CA LYS A 67 10.78 -9.91 11.49
C LYS A 67 9.57 -10.78 11.85
N MET A 68 8.86 -10.42 12.90
CA MET A 68 7.66 -11.16 13.34
C MET A 68 6.57 -11.16 12.27
N ILE A 69 6.35 -10.03 11.58
CA ILE A 69 5.42 -9.91 10.46
C ILE A 69 5.86 -10.85 9.31
N ARG A 70 7.15 -10.86 8.98
CA ARG A 70 7.69 -11.76 7.95
C ARG A 70 7.55 -13.23 8.33
N ASP A 71 7.90 -13.58 9.56
CA ASP A 71 7.81 -14.95 10.08
C ASP A 71 6.36 -15.46 10.13
N ALA A 72 5.38 -14.57 10.33
CA ALA A 72 3.95 -14.88 10.23
C ALA A 72 3.46 -15.10 8.79
N GLY A 73 4.33 -14.96 7.79
CA GLY A 73 4.04 -15.25 6.39
C GLY A 73 3.64 -14.03 5.55
N PHE A 74 3.66 -12.81 6.08
CA PHE A 74 3.40 -11.61 5.31
C PHE A 74 4.58 -11.24 4.41
N HIS A 75 4.30 -10.62 3.26
CA HIS A 75 5.29 -10.28 2.23
C HIS A 75 5.48 -8.79 2.05
N HIS A 76 4.55 -7.97 2.52
CA HIS A 76 4.66 -6.52 2.46
C HIS A 76 4.06 -5.85 3.69
N VAL A 77 4.50 -4.63 3.94
CA VAL A 77 3.90 -3.73 4.92
C VAL A 77 3.42 -2.46 4.23
N ARG A 78 2.18 -2.05 4.50
CA ARG A 78 1.66 -0.76 4.09
C ARG A 78 1.88 0.23 5.23
N ILE A 79 2.74 1.22 4.97
CA ILE A 79 3.25 2.17 5.95
C ILE A 79 2.37 3.42 5.86
N ASN A 80 1.48 3.58 6.83
CA ASN A 80 0.55 4.70 6.88
C ASN A 80 1.28 5.94 7.40
N LEU A 81 1.54 6.92 6.54
CA LEU A 81 2.28 8.14 6.85
C LEU A 81 1.41 9.38 6.69
N SER A 82 0.95 9.95 7.81
CA SER A 82 0.31 11.27 7.81
C SER A 82 1.38 12.36 7.85
N ALA A 83 1.90 12.72 6.66
CA ALA A 83 3.10 13.56 6.53
C ALA A 83 2.84 15.06 6.59
N PHE A 84 1.61 15.51 6.32
CA PHE A 84 1.31 16.94 6.14
C PHE A 84 1.50 17.76 7.42
N LYS A 85 1.31 17.15 8.59
CA LYS A 85 1.57 17.79 9.88
C LYS A 85 3.06 18.08 10.14
N TYR A 86 3.95 17.45 9.38
CA TYR A 86 5.40 17.62 9.46
C TYR A 86 5.96 18.47 8.32
N MET A 87 5.10 19.14 7.55
CA MET A 87 5.49 20.10 6.51
C MET A 87 5.42 21.52 7.06
N ASP A 88 6.41 22.35 6.72
CA ASP A 88 6.43 23.77 7.08
C ASP A 88 5.49 24.60 6.17
N SER A 89 5.47 25.92 6.38
CA SER A 89 4.64 26.86 5.60
C SER A 89 5.00 26.93 4.11
N ARG A 90 6.13 26.37 3.67
CA ARG A 90 6.55 26.26 2.27
C ARG A 90 6.28 24.86 1.72
N ASN A 91 5.65 24.01 2.50
CA ASN A 91 5.45 22.58 2.27
C ASN A 91 6.78 21.80 2.17
N ASP A 92 7.84 22.25 2.86
CA ASP A 92 9.05 21.46 3.00
C ASP A 92 8.87 20.46 4.14
N LEU A 93 9.17 19.19 3.89
CA LEU A 93 9.03 18.10 4.84
C LEU A 93 10.18 18.12 5.85
N ASP A 94 9.89 17.89 7.13
CA ASP A 94 10.90 17.77 8.19
C ASP A 94 11.86 16.61 7.88
N LEU A 95 13.15 16.90 7.85
CA LEU A 95 14.21 15.92 7.59
C LEU A 95 14.23 14.78 8.61
N ARG A 96 13.74 15.02 9.84
CA ARG A 96 13.64 13.97 10.87
C ARG A 96 12.63 12.90 10.47
N ILE A 97 11.54 13.30 9.80
CA ILE A 97 10.53 12.36 9.28
C ILE A 97 11.10 11.56 8.12
N LEU A 98 11.85 12.18 7.22
CA LEU A 98 12.57 11.46 6.15
C LEU A 98 13.55 10.43 6.72
N ALA A 99 14.36 10.81 7.70
CA ALA A 99 15.29 9.88 8.36
C ALA A 99 14.55 8.73 9.08
N ARG A 100 13.38 9.01 9.65
CA ARG A 100 12.55 7.98 10.29
C ARG A 100 11.95 7.04 9.25
N LEU A 101 11.47 7.58 8.13
CA LEU A 101 10.97 6.77 7.03
C LEU A 101 12.08 5.91 6.41
N ASP A 102 13.28 6.46 6.21
CA ASP A 102 14.46 5.69 5.76
C ASP A 102 14.69 4.47 6.66
N TRP A 103 14.70 4.67 7.99
CA TRP A 103 14.85 3.58 8.94
C TRP A 103 13.73 2.52 8.80
N VAL A 104 12.46 2.92 8.65
CA VAL A 104 11.33 2.00 8.47
C VAL A 104 11.51 1.16 7.20
N LEU A 105 11.89 1.80 6.09
CA LEU A 105 12.12 1.11 4.82
C LEU A 105 13.30 0.14 4.90
N GLU A 106 14.40 0.56 5.56
CA GLU A 106 15.56 -0.29 5.78
C GLU A 106 15.20 -1.54 6.59
N GLN A 107 14.40 -1.38 7.67
CA GLN A 107 13.97 -2.52 8.48
C GLN A 107 13.03 -3.44 7.69
N ALA A 108 12.09 -2.91 6.92
CA ALA A 108 11.21 -3.72 6.09
C ALA A 108 12.02 -4.55 5.06
N VAL A 109 12.90 -3.90 4.30
CA VAL A 109 13.74 -4.56 3.29
C VAL A 109 14.71 -5.58 3.91
N ALA A 110 15.31 -5.26 5.07
CA ALA A 110 16.20 -6.18 5.79
C ALA A 110 15.50 -7.46 6.27
N ASN A 111 14.16 -7.44 6.33
CA ASN A 111 13.33 -8.59 6.70
C ASN A 111 12.53 -9.14 5.49
N ASP A 112 12.98 -8.92 4.25
CA ASP A 112 12.33 -9.40 3.02
C ASP A 112 10.86 -8.98 2.90
N LEU A 113 10.50 -7.80 3.43
CA LEU A 113 9.19 -7.18 3.27
C LEU A 113 9.25 -6.07 2.22
N ILE A 114 8.27 -6.03 1.33
CA ILE A 114 8.11 -4.93 0.37
C ILE A 114 7.45 -3.75 1.11
N PRO A 115 8.10 -2.58 1.24
CA PRO A 115 7.46 -1.41 1.83
C PRO A 115 6.56 -0.71 0.82
N VAL A 116 5.30 -0.46 1.20
CA VAL A 116 4.39 0.44 0.50
C VAL A 116 4.32 1.73 1.31
N ILE A 117 4.77 2.84 0.75
CA ILE A 117 4.66 4.16 1.38
C ILE A 117 3.31 4.73 0.97
N ASP A 118 2.41 4.84 1.93
CA ASP A 118 1.08 5.38 1.76
C ASP A 118 0.99 6.77 2.39
N GLU A 119 0.69 7.80 1.58
CA GLU A 119 0.34 9.11 2.12
C GLU A 119 -1.07 9.05 2.70
N HIS A 120 -1.20 9.26 4.02
CA HIS A 120 -2.42 8.91 4.78
C HIS A 120 -3.20 10.13 5.34
N ASP A 121 -2.95 11.34 4.85
CA ASP A 121 -3.65 12.58 5.27
C ASP A 121 -5.03 12.77 4.60
N TYR A 122 -5.73 11.65 4.33
CA TYR A 122 -7.00 11.63 3.60
C TYR A 122 -8.07 12.54 4.21
N ASP A 123 -8.18 12.59 5.53
CA ASP A 123 -9.20 13.36 6.23
C ASP A 123 -9.02 14.88 6.01
N GLN A 124 -7.79 15.40 6.04
CA GLN A 124 -7.49 16.78 5.66
C GLN A 124 -7.79 16.99 4.17
N CYS A 125 -7.41 16.07 3.33
CA CYS A 125 -7.61 16.10 1.89
C CYS A 125 -9.11 16.12 1.52
N GLN A 126 -9.91 15.30 2.15
CA GLN A 126 -11.37 15.26 1.93
C GLN A 126 -12.06 16.56 2.33
N ARG A 127 -11.54 17.26 3.36
CA ARG A 127 -12.08 18.56 3.80
C ARG A 127 -11.65 19.73 2.93
N ASN A 128 -10.40 19.75 2.46
CA ASN A 128 -9.81 20.85 1.69
C ASN A 128 -8.96 20.32 0.51
N PRO A 129 -9.59 19.95 -0.62
CA PRO A 129 -8.90 19.41 -1.78
C PRO A 129 -7.78 20.30 -2.33
N ASP A 130 -7.98 21.61 -2.39
CA ASP A 130 -7.00 22.54 -2.98
C ASP A 130 -5.70 22.60 -2.17
N GLU A 131 -5.80 22.69 -0.85
CA GLU A 131 -4.63 22.62 0.04
C GLU A 131 -3.96 21.24 -0.05
N CYS A 132 -4.77 20.17 -0.07
CA CYS A 132 -4.28 18.82 -0.27
C CYS A 132 -3.45 18.68 -1.55
N GLY A 133 -3.96 19.20 -2.67
CA GLY A 133 -3.25 19.12 -3.94
C GLY A 133 -1.87 19.76 -3.91
N MET A 134 -1.75 20.93 -3.27
CA MET A 134 -0.46 21.61 -3.09
C MET A 134 0.50 20.77 -2.22
N LYS A 135 0.03 20.30 -1.07
CA LYS A 135 0.84 19.48 -0.16
C LYS A 135 1.24 18.15 -0.77
N LEU A 136 0.31 17.47 -1.42
CA LEU A 136 0.56 16.16 -2.04
C LEU A 136 1.61 16.25 -3.17
N LEU A 137 1.54 17.28 -4.00
CA LEU A 137 2.55 17.54 -5.03
C LEU A 137 3.93 17.83 -4.42
N ALA A 138 3.98 18.64 -3.36
CA ALA A 138 5.22 18.96 -2.66
C ALA A 138 5.81 17.74 -1.95
N PHE A 139 4.97 16.94 -1.29
CA PHE A 139 5.35 15.68 -0.63
C PHE A 139 5.99 14.72 -1.64
N TRP A 140 5.27 14.38 -2.71
CA TRP A 140 5.79 13.41 -3.69
C TRP A 140 7.00 13.93 -4.46
N LYS A 141 7.12 15.25 -4.68
CA LYS A 141 8.33 15.84 -5.27
C LYS A 141 9.56 15.58 -4.38
N GLN A 142 9.43 15.78 -3.08
CA GLN A 142 10.52 15.58 -2.12
C GLN A 142 10.83 14.09 -1.96
N LEU A 143 9.83 13.22 -1.77
CA LEU A 143 10.05 11.79 -1.64
C LEU A 143 10.61 11.17 -2.92
N ALA A 144 10.07 11.51 -4.08
CA ALA A 144 10.58 10.98 -5.34
C ALA A 144 12.03 11.40 -5.59
N GLY A 145 12.41 12.62 -5.21
CA GLY A 145 13.80 13.07 -5.24
C GLY A 145 14.70 12.30 -4.27
N HIS A 146 14.23 12.13 -3.02
CA HIS A 146 14.96 11.43 -1.97
C HIS A 146 15.20 9.94 -2.28
N TYR A 147 14.21 9.27 -2.87
CA TYR A 147 14.29 7.85 -3.25
C TYR A 147 14.69 7.61 -4.71
N ALA A 148 15.21 8.61 -5.41
CA ALA A 148 15.76 8.42 -6.75
C ALA A 148 16.94 7.42 -6.71
N GLY A 149 16.79 6.27 -7.37
CA GLY A 149 17.78 5.18 -7.36
C GLY A 149 17.95 4.45 -6.02
N ARG A 150 17.18 4.81 -4.99
CA ARG A 150 17.21 4.17 -3.65
C ARG A 150 15.98 3.30 -3.44
N CYS A 151 16.08 2.28 -2.59
CA CYS A 151 15.01 1.37 -2.20
C CYS A 151 14.11 0.97 -3.40
N PRO A 152 14.63 0.24 -4.41
CA PRO A 152 13.93 -0.02 -5.67
C PRO A 152 12.69 -0.90 -5.51
N THR A 153 12.57 -1.63 -4.40
CA THR A 153 11.42 -2.46 -4.06
C THR A 153 10.28 -1.67 -3.44
N ALA A 154 10.52 -0.44 -2.94
CA ALA A 154 9.47 0.38 -2.36
C ALA A 154 8.41 0.74 -3.41
N VAL A 155 7.15 0.65 -3.02
CA VAL A 155 5.97 1.03 -3.80
C VAL A 155 5.43 2.34 -3.24
N PHE A 156 5.00 3.26 -4.09
CA PHE A 156 4.44 4.55 -3.69
C PHE A 156 2.93 4.53 -3.86
N GLU A 157 2.18 4.77 -2.80
CA GLU A 157 0.74 4.91 -2.83
C GLU A 157 0.36 6.39 -2.67
N LEU A 158 -0.30 6.95 -3.68
CA LEU A 158 -0.42 8.41 -3.83
C LEU A 158 -1.16 9.08 -2.70
N LEU A 159 -2.29 8.53 -2.29
CA LEU A 159 -3.13 9.02 -1.20
C LEU A 159 -4.09 7.93 -0.77
N ASN A 160 -4.21 7.73 0.54
CA ASN A 160 -5.27 6.93 1.15
C ASN A 160 -6.65 7.54 0.87
N GLU A 161 -7.62 6.74 0.48
CA GLU A 161 -9.05 7.06 0.41
C GLU A 161 -9.41 8.48 -0.06
N PRO A 162 -8.99 8.89 -1.29
CA PRO A 162 -9.44 10.18 -1.84
C PRO A 162 -10.98 10.22 -1.91
N GLY A 163 -11.58 11.33 -1.47
CA GLY A 163 -13.04 11.40 -1.37
C GLY A 163 -13.55 12.73 -0.79
N GLY A 164 -14.67 12.69 -0.09
CA GLY A 164 -15.25 13.84 0.58
C GLY A 164 -15.64 14.96 -0.38
N LYS A 165 -14.98 16.13 -0.30
CA LYS A 165 -15.23 17.26 -1.20
C LYS A 165 -14.51 17.13 -2.56
N MET A 166 -13.63 16.12 -2.74
CA MET A 166 -12.99 15.87 -4.03
C MET A 166 -14.00 15.35 -5.04
N THR A 167 -13.94 15.83 -6.28
CA THR A 167 -14.64 15.22 -7.41
C THR A 167 -13.72 14.24 -8.13
N ALA A 168 -14.29 13.28 -8.86
CA ALA A 168 -13.50 12.34 -9.66
C ALA A 168 -12.62 13.08 -10.70
N ALA A 169 -13.15 14.09 -11.37
CA ALA A 169 -12.39 14.89 -12.35
C ALA A 169 -11.20 15.62 -11.71
N TRP A 170 -11.40 16.19 -10.51
CA TRP A 170 -10.34 16.85 -9.78
C TRP A 170 -9.25 15.85 -9.38
N TRP A 171 -9.65 14.70 -8.82
CA TRP A 171 -8.72 13.63 -8.43
C TRP A 171 -7.93 13.09 -9.62
N ASN A 172 -8.60 12.78 -10.72
CA ASN A 172 -7.94 12.29 -11.94
C ASN A 172 -6.89 13.29 -12.46
N THR A 173 -7.17 14.61 -12.40
CA THR A 173 -6.21 15.66 -12.77
C THR A 173 -5.01 15.69 -11.82
N LEU A 174 -5.25 15.59 -10.50
CA LEU A 174 -4.18 15.59 -9.51
C LEU A 174 -3.30 14.33 -9.64
N VAL A 175 -3.89 13.16 -9.85
CA VAL A 175 -3.16 11.90 -10.10
C VAL A 175 -2.17 12.06 -11.24
N GLN A 176 -2.60 12.63 -12.36
CA GLN A 176 -1.70 12.86 -13.51
C GLN A 176 -0.52 13.75 -13.13
N SER A 177 -0.77 14.84 -12.38
CA SER A 177 0.26 15.79 -11.94
C SER A 177 1.26 15.14 -10.98
N VAL A 178 0.77 14.35 -10.01
CA VAL A 178 1.62 13.64 -9.04
C VAL A 178 2.44 12.56 -9.74
N LEU A 179 1.85 11.81 -10.67
CA LEU A 179 2.58 10.82 -11.46
C LEU A 179 3.71 11.46 -12.26
N GLN A 180 3.50 12.62 -12.89
CA GLN A 180 4.57 13.35 -13.60
C GLN A 180 5.75 13.68 -12.68
N VAL A 181 5.46 14.17 -11.47
CA VAL A 181 6.47 14.49 -10.45
C VAL A 181 7.26 13.23 -10.04
N ILE A 182 6.59 12.12 -9.81
CA ILE A 182 7.25 10.85 -9.45
C ILE A 182 8.09 10.33 -10.61
N ARG A 183 7.55 10.32 -11.83
CA ARG A 183 8.21 9.76 -13.01
C ARG A 183 9.48 10.51 -13.41
N ALA A 184 9.58 11.81 -13.09
CA ALA A 184 10.78 12.61 -13.33
C ALA A 184 12.04 12.03 -12.67
N ASN A 185 11.89 11.43 -11.47
CA ASN A 185 13.03 10.88 -10.71
C ASN A 185 12.94 9.35 -10.53
N ASN A 186 11.77 8.76 -10.71
CA ASN A 186 11.50 7.34 -10.51
C ASN A 186 10.70 6.76 -11.69
N PRO A 187 11.26 6.72 -12.90
CA PRO A 187 10.52 6.30 -14.11
C PRO A 187 10.02 4.86 -14.02
N ALA A 188 10.70 4.01 -13.26
CA ALA A 188 10.39 2.59 -13.11
C ALA A 188 9.77 2.23 -11.74
N ARG A 189 9.37 3.20 -10.88
CA ARG A 189 8.73 2.96 -9.59
C ARG A 189 7.31 2.43 -9.78
N THR A 190 6.95 1.34 -9.15
CA THR A 190 5.55 0.93 -9.08
C THR A 190 4.79 1.90 -8.20
N VAL A 191 3.64 2.37 -8.68
CA VAL A 191 2.78 3.33 -7.98
C VAL A 191 1.43 2.68 -7.76
N ILE A 192 0.84 2.91 -6.58
CA ILE A 192 -0.54 2.54 -6.27
C ILE A 192 -1.40 3.81 -6.33
N VAL A 193 -2.56 3.70 -6.97
CA VAL A 193 -3.54 4.78 -7.07
C VAL A 193 -4.90 4.26 -6.64
N ALA A 194 -5.50 4.88 -5.63
CA ALA A 194 -6.86 4.58 -5.21
C ALA A 194 -7.90 5.29 -6.11
N ALA A 195 -9.05 4.67 -6.30
CA ALA A 195 -10.21 5.34 -6.87
C ALA A 195 -10.80 6.33 -5.86
N ILE A 196 -11.53 7.34 -6.34
CA ILE A 196 -12.29 8.22 -5.44
C ILE A 196 -13.36 7.41 -4.69
N ASN A 197 -13.57 7.73 -3.41
CA ASN A 197 -14.48 6.98 -2.53
C ASN A 197 -14.24 5.46 -2.57
N SER A 198 -12.98 5.06 -2.42
CA SER A 198 -12.51 3.67 -2.53
C SER A 198 -13.17 2.69 -1.54
N GLU A 199 -13.92 3.18 -0.56
CA GLU A 199 -14.84 2.39 0.29
C GLU A 199 -15.97 1.72 -0.54
N ASP A 200 -16.35 2.30 -1.68
CA ASP A 200 -17.20 1.66 -2.67
C ASP A 200 -16.36 1.17 -3.85
N PRO A 201 -16.11 -0.14 -3.97
CA PRO A 201 -15.25 -0.67 -5.01
C PRO A 201 -15.74 -0.38 -6.43
N LEU A 202 -17.04 -0.09 -6.62
CA LEU A 202 -17.61 0.24 -7.93
C LEU A 202 -17.23 1.65 -8.43
N GLU A 203 -16.78 2.53 -7.53
CA GLU A 203 -16.26 3.86 -7.90
C GLU A 203 -14.97 3.80 -8.73
N ILE A 204 -14.32 2.64 -8.79
CA ILE A 204 -13.15 2.39 -9.65
C ILE A 204 -13.42 2.75 -11.13
N ARG A 205 -14.68 2.68 -11.58
CA ARG A 205 -15.08 3.03 -12.95
C ARG A 205 -14.93 4.52 -13.27
N LYS A 206 -14.79 5.38 -12.25
CA LYS A 206 -14.55 6.83 -12.40
C LYS A 206 -13.08 7.20 -12.46
N LEU A 207 -12.17 6.23 -12.25
CA LEU A 207 -10.73 6.46 -12.26
C LEU A 207 -10.21 6.52 -13.70
N GLU A 208 -9.56 7.63 -14.04
CA GLU A 208 -8.90 7.85 -15.33
C GLU A 208 -7.38 7.90 -15.12
N LEU A 209 -6.67 6.92 -15.65
CA LEU A 209 -5.22 6.82 -15.54
C LEU A 209 -4.55 7.05 -16.90
N PRO A 210 -3.33 7.63 -16.92
CA PRO A 210 -2.58 7.78 -18.16
C PRO A 210 -2.41 6.43 -18.85
N PRO A 211 -2.89 6.24 -20.10
CA PRO A 211 -2.87 4.94 -20.76
C PRO A 211 -1.44 4.43 -21.02
N GLN A 212 -0.47 5.34 -21.16
CA GLN A 212 0.94 5.03 -21.41
C GLN A 212 1.70 4.63 -20.13
N ASP A 213 1.26 5.06 -18.94
CA ASP A 213 1.89 4.65 -17.68
C ASP A 213 1.23 3.34 -17.19
N ARG A 214 1.87 2.23 -17.54
CA ARG A 214 1.39 0.88 -17.21
C ARG A 214 1.94 0.34 -15.90
N ASN A 215 2.87 1.07 -15.23
CA ASN A 215 3.45 0.63 -13.96
C ASN A 215 2.67 1.16 -12.76
N ILE A 216 1.34 0.99 -12.82
CA ILE A 216 0.37 1.40 -11.80
C ILE A 216 -0.47 0.20 -11.38
N ILE A 217 -0.60 0.01 -10.07
CA ILE A 217 -1.55 -0.89 -9.42
C ILE A 217 -2.72 -0.02 -8.91
N VAL A 218 -3.94 -0.52 -8.97
CA VAL A 218 -5.11 0.23 -8.48
C VAL A 218 -5.59 -0.32 -7.15
N ALA A 219 -5.69 0.54 -6.14
CA ALA A 219 -6.15 0.16 -4.81
C ALA A 219 -7.67 0.26 -4.67
N VAL A 220 -8.23 -0.68 -3.94
CA VAL A 220 -9.59 -0.66 -3.38
C VAL A 220 -9.53 -1.07 -1.91
N HIS A 221 -10.47 -0.56 -1.11
CA HIS A 221 -10.68 -0.97 0.26
C HIS A 221 -12.03 -1.68 0.37
N TYR A 222 -12.19 -2.58 1.34
CA TYR A 222 -13.44 -3.29 1.47
C TYR A 222 -13.83 -3.51 2.92
N TYR A 223 -14.85 -2.77 3.36
CA TYR A 223 -15.40 -2.86 4.71
C TYR A 223 -16.92 -3.16 4.74
N LYS A 224 -17.53 -3.46 3.56
CA LYS A 224 -18.96 -3.76 3.52
C LYS A 224 -19.29 -5.14 4.12
N PRO A 225 -20.36 -5.25 4.91
CA PRO A 225 -21.24 -4.17 5.35
C PRO A 225 -20.66 -3.43 6.57
N MET A 226 -20.55 -2.11 6.50
CA MET A 226 -19.92 -1.31 7.56
C MET A 226 -20.62 -1.44 8.92
N MET A 227 -21.91 -1.79 8.95
CA MET A 227 -22.62 -2.08 10.20
C MET A 227 -22.00 -3.26 10.96
N PHE A 228 -21.46 -4.25 10.27
CA PHE A 228 -20.71 -5.35 10.85
C PHE A 228 -19.27 -4.95 11.17
N THR A 229 -18.55 -4.47 10.17
CA THR A 229 -17.09 -4.24 10.30
C THR A 229 -16.73 -3.11 11.27
N HIS A 230 -17.62 -2.13 11.45
CA HIS A 230 -17.42 -0.99 12.35
C HIS A 230 -18.37 -0.98 13.56
N GLN A 231 -19.09 -2.07 13.83
CA GLN A 231 -19.93 -2.12 15.03
C GLN A 231 -19.12 -1.82 16.28
N GLY A 232 -19.61 -0.89 17.08
CA GLY A 232 -18.94 -0.47 18.30
C GLY A 232 -17.84 0.58 18.13
N ALA A 233 -17.48 0.97 16.92
CA ALA A 233 -16.42 1.93 16.64
C ALA A 233 -16.71 3.31 17.27
N PRO A 234 -15.92 3.75 18.27
CA PRO A 234 -16.25 4.95 19.05
C PRO A 234 -16.08 6.25 18.27
N TRP A 235 -15.29 6.25 17.19
CA TRP A 235 -15.07 7.39 16.32
C TRP A 235 -16.23 7.69 15.36
N SER A 236 -17.22 6.82 15.28
CA SER A 236 -18.38 7.01 14.40
C SER A 236 -19.69 6.89 15.18
N TRP A 237 -20.43 7.99 15.33
CA TRP A 237 -21.75 8.01 15.97
C TRP A 237 -22.73 7.02 15.34
N ARG A 238 -22.55 6.67 14.06
CA ARG A 238 -23.41 5.72 13.33
C ARG A 238 -23.20 4.29 13.80
N PHE A 239 -22.03 3.93 14.27
CA PHE A 239 -21.64 2.56 14.59
C PHE A 239 -21.34 2.34 16.07
N ALA A 240 -21.10 3.40 16.84
CA ALA A 240 -20.66 3.34 18.22
C ALA A 240 -21.57 2.51 19.15
N LEU A 241 -22.88 2.50 18.88
CA LEU A 241 -23.87 1.75 19.69
C LEU A 241 -24.24 0.38 19.10
N LEU A 242 -23.77 0.05 17.92
CA LEU A 242 -24.06 -1.24 17.29
C LEU A 242 -23.28 -2.36 17.98
N ARG A 243 -23.95 -3.48 18.22
CA ARG A 243 -23.38 -4.69 18.83
C ARG A 243 -24.09 -5.93 18.32
N GLY A 244 -23.36 -7.05 18.29
CA GLY A 244 -23.95 -8.38 18.03
C GLY A 244 -24.37 -8.60 16.58
N ILE A 245 -23.88 -7.78 15.66
CA ILE A 245 -24.10 -7.99 14.22
C ILE A 245 -23.16 -9.09 13.76
N ASP A 246 -23.71 -10.14 13.21
CA ASP A 246 -22.97 -11.28 12.68
C ASP A 246 -22.68 -11.12 11.17
N TRP A 247 -21.77 -11.95 10.65
CA TRP A 247 -21.42 -12.03 9.24
C TRP A 247 -21.07 -13.48 8.85
N GLY A 248 -21.42 -13.86 7.64
CA GLY A 248 -20.97 -15.12 7.05
C GLY A 248 -22.08 -15.97 6.47
N SER A 249 -23.31 -15.42 6.35
CA SER A 249 -24.37 -16.04 5.55
C SER A 249 -23.94 -16.17 4.08
N GLU A 250 -24.62 -17.02 3.31
CA GLU A 250 -24.37 -17.15 1.88
C GLU A 250 -24.69 -15.84 1.13
N ASP A 251 -25.66 -15.08 1.62
CA ASP A 251 -25.97 -13.74 1.10
C ASP A 251 -24.82 -12.76 1.30
N ASP A 252 -24.20 -12.73 2.50
CA ASP A 252 -23.06 -11.88 2.79
C ASP A 252 -21.88 -12.20 1.87
N LYS A 253 -21.58 -13.50 1.74
CA LYS A 253 -20.48 -13.96 0.88
C LYS A 253 -20.74 -13.65 -0.59
N SER A 254 -21.98 -13.81 -1.05
CA SER A 254 -22.36 -13.51 -2.43
C SER A 254 -22.21 -12.03 -2.74
N ARG A 255 -22.57 -11.12 -1.83
CA ARG A 255 -22.40 -9.68 -2.00
C ARG A 255 -20.92 -9.32 -2.15
N VAL A 256 -20.06 -9.80 -1.26
CA VAL A 256 -18.61 -9.59 -1.36
C VAL A 256 -18.08 -10.13 -2.68
N THR A 257 -18.47 -11.34 -3.07
CA THR A 257 -18.01 -11.95 -4.31
C THR A 257 -18.41 -11.11 -5.52
N ASN A 258 -19.67 -10.69 -5.60
CA ASN A 258 -20.17 -9.88 -6.72
C ASN A 258 -19.45 -8.53 -6.83
N ASP A 259 -19.22 -7.84 -5.69
CA ASP A 259 -18.52 -6.57 -5.67
C ASP A 259 -17.07 -6.73 -6.17
N LEU A 260 -16.34 -7.73 -5.66
CA LEU A 260 -14.94 -7.94 -6.05
C LEU A 260 -14.79 -8.47 -7.48
N GLU A 261 -15.72 -9.30 -7.96
CA GLU A 261 -15.74 -9.77 -9.36
C GLU A 261 -16.06 -8.63 -10.33
N ALA A 262 -16.86 -7.64 -9.95
CA ALA A 262 -17.09 -6.44 -10.76
C ALA A 262 -15.81 -5.57 -10.88
N VAL A 263 -15.01 -5.48 -9.82
CA VAL A 263 -13.68 -4.84 -9.85
C VAL A 263 -12.71 -5.64 -10.71
N ASP A 264 -12.72 -6.97 -10.61
CA ASP A 264 -11.87 -7.87 -11.41
C ASP A 264 -12.18 -7.77 -12.91
N ALA A 265 -13.45 -7.63 -13.26
CA ALA A 265 -13.86 -7.38 -14.64
C ALA A 265 -13.28 -6.06 -15.18
N TRP A 266 -13.36 -4.98 -14.37
CA TRP A 266 -12.73 -3.70 -14.72
C TRP A 266 -11.20 -3.82 -14.81
N SER A 267 -10.56 -4.53 -13.89
CA SER A 267 -9.12 -4.79 -13.90
C SER A 267 -8.67 -5.44 -15.21
N LYS A 268 -9.38 -6.46 -15.65
CA LYS A 268 -9.13 -7.18 -16.92
C LYS A 268 -9.35 -6.29 -18.14
N GLU A 269 -10.42 -5.50 -18.15
CA GLU A 269 -10.71 -4.53 -19.21
C GLU A 269 -9.61 -3.48 -19.34
N GLN A 270 -9.16 -2.91 -18.21
CA GLN A 270 -8.13 -1.88 -18.19
C GLN A 270 -6.70 -2.45 -18.26
N GLY A 271 -6.54 -3.77 -18.07
CA GLY A 271 -5.24 -4.45 -17.98
C GLY A 271 -4.37 -3.87 -16.87
N ARG A 272 -4.95 -3.64 -15.68
CA ARG A 272 -4.24 -3.10 -14.50
C ARG A 272 -4.44 -3.99 -13.30
N PRO A 273 -3.38 -4.36 -12.54
CA PRO A 273 -3.52 -5.16 -11.32
C PRO A 273 -4.27 -4.37 -10.24
N ILE A 274 -4.99 -5.10 -9.39
CA ILE A 274 -5.70 -4.56 -8.22
C ILE A 274 -4.91 -4.88 -6.95
N TYR A 275 -5.04 -4.01 -5.96
CA TYR A 275 -4.58 -4.16 -4.59
C TYR A 275 -5.74 -3.94 -3.62
N LEU A 276 -6.06 -4.93 -2.79
CA LEU A 276 -6.99 -4.77 -1.67
C LEU A 276 -6.20 -4.18 -0.50
N GLY A 277 -6.10 -2.84 -0.43
CA GLY A 277 -5.22 -2.11 0.48
C GLY A 277 -5.65 -2.17 1.94
N GLU A 278 -6.96 -2.30 2.18
CA GLU A 278 -7.51 -2.41 3.52
C GLU A 278 -8.77 -3.29 3.55
N PHE A 279 -8.86 -4.10 4.59
CA PHE A 279 -10.06 -4.80 5.04
C PHE A 279 -9.85 -5.32 6.46
N GLY A 280 -10.94 -5.47 7.20
CA GLY A 280 -10.91 -5.96 8.57
C GLY A 280 -12.27 -5.79 9.25
N ALA A 281 -12.37 -6.16 10.52
CA ALA A 281 -13.52 -5.89 11.35
C ALA A 281 -13.06 -5.46 12.75
N TYR A 282 -13.66 -4.38 13.24
CA TYR A 282 -13.36 -3.78 14.54
C TYR A 282 -13.51 -4.81 15.67
N GLU A 283 -12.70 -4.69 16.71
CA GLU A 283 -12.58 -5.67 17.79
C GLU A 283 -13.87 -5.92 18.58
N ALA A 284 -14.83 -4.99 18.54
CA ALA A 284 -16.14 -5.18 19.17
C ALA A 284 -17.04 -6.21 18.46
N ALA A 285 -16.70 -6.63 17.24
CA ALA A 285 -17.35 -7.75 16.57
C ALA A 285 -16.88 -9.09 17.19
N ALA A 286 -17.75 -10.10 17.20
CA ALA A 286 -17.41 -11.44 17.71
C ALA A 286 -16.21 -12.02 16.93
N MET A 287 -15.26 -12.62 17.64
CA MET A 287 -14.01 -13.10 17.06
C MET A 287 -14.21 -14.09 15.91
N ASP A 288 -15.15 -15.03 16.07
CA ASP A 288 -15.47 -16.01 15.04
C ASP A 288 -16.03 -15.37 13.75
N ALA A 289 -16.84 -14.31 13.89
CA ALA A 289 -17.34 -13.53 12.76
C ALA A 289 -16.22 -12.71 12.09
N ARG A 290 -15.31 -12.11 12.90
CA ARG A 290 -14.11 -11.44 12.39
C ARG A 290 -13.27 -12.39 11.55
N VAL A 291 -13.01 -13.60 12.06
CA VAL A 291 -12.23 -14.63 11.36
C VAL A 291 -12.92 -15.06 10.06
N ARG A 292 -14.26 -15.31 10.10
CA ARG A 292 -15.01 -15.66 8.89
C ARG A 292 -14.87 -14.59 7.81
N TYR A 293 -15.05 -13.32 8.17
CA TYR A 293 -14.99 -12.17 7.27
C TYR A 293 -13.59 -12.01 6.68
N THR A 294 -12.57 -11.91 7.52
CA THR A 294 -11.20 -11.64 7.07
C THR A 294 -10.63 -12.76 6.23
N SER A 295 -10.85 -14.02 6.65
CA SER A 295 -10.39 -15.17 5.86
C SER A 295 -11.14 -15.30 4.53
N PHE A 296 -12.41 -14.94 4.46
CA PHE A 296 -13.16 -14.97 3.19
C PHE A 296 -12.60 -13.94 2.21
N LEU A 297 -12.35 -12.70 2.66
CA LEU A 297 -11.76 -11.66 1.81
C LEU A 297 -10.34 -12.01 1.36
N ALA A 298 -9.48 -12.45 2.27
CA ALA A 298 -8.11 -12.83 1.92
C ALA A 298 -8.07 -13.99 0.91
N ARG A 299 -8.94 -15.01 1.08
CA ARG A 299 -9.06 -16.10 0.10
C ARG A 299 -9.61 -15.64 -1.24
N THR A 300 -10.60 -14.74 -1.24
CA THR A 300 -11.17 -14.20 -2.47
C THR A 300 -10.14 -13.36 -3.22
N ALA A 301 -9.40 -12.49 -2.55
CA ALA A 301 -8.31 -11.71 -3.14
C ALA A 301 -7.22 -12.63 -3.76
N ARG A 302 -6.79 -13.68 -3.02
CA ARG A 302 -5.84 -14.67 -3.56
C ARG A 302 -6.37 -15.39 -4.80
N ARG A 303 -7.65 -15.80 -4.80
CA ARG A 303 -8.30 -16.44 -5.96
C ARG A 303 -8.31 -15.53 -7.20
N LEU A 304 -8.47 -14.23 -6.99
CA LEU A 304 -8.43 -13.20 -8.04
C LEU A 304 -7.00 -12.81 -8.43
N GLY A 305 -5.97 -13.29 -7.73
CA GLY A 305 -4.58 -12.94 -7.96
C GLY A 305 -4.19 -11.55 -7.44
N TRP A 306 -4.94 -11.01 -6.51
CA TRP A 306 -4.70 -9.69 -5.93
C TRP A 306 -3.85 -9.76 -4.68
N PRO A 307 -2.82 -8.90 -4.53
CA PRO A 307 -2.23 -8.62 -3.23
C PRO A 307 -3.26 -7.94 -2.32
N TRP A 308 -3.06 -8.12 -1.02
CA TRP A 308 -3.95 -7.56 -0.03
C TRP A 308 -3.20 -7.19 1.26
N ALA A 309 -3.65 -6.17 2.01
CA ALA A 309 -3.16 -5.84 3.34
C ALA A 309 -4.32 -5.78 4.34
N TYR A 310 -4.14 -6.47 5.45
CA TYR A 310 -5.09 -6.43 6.57
C TYR A 310 -4.99 -5.10 7.31
N TRP A 311 -6.10 -4.49 7.65
CA TRP A 311 -6.20 -3.37 8.56
C TRP A 311 -6.52 -3.88 9.95
N GLN A 312 -5.60 -3.80 10.94
CA GLN A 312 -4.23 -3.38 10.90
C GLN A 312 -3.37 -4.20 11.88
N PHE A 313 -2.05 -3.93 11.96
CA PHE A 313 -1.12 -4.66 12.83
C PHE A 313 -1.52 -4.56 14.30
N ASP A 314 -1.71 -3.34 14.81
CA ASP A 314 -2.09 -3.02 16.17
C ASP A 314 -3.28 -2.04 16.19
N HIS A 315 -3.81 -1.68 17.36
CA HIS A 315 -4.97 -0.82 17.54
C HIS A 315 -6.28 -1.36 16.90
N ASP A 316 -7.40 -0.97 17.39
CA ASP A 316 -8.77 -1.08 16.88
C ASP A 316 -9.16 -2.41 16.20
N PHE A 317 -8.52 -2.78 15.12
CA PHE A 317 -8.71 -4.01 14.36
C PHE A 317 -7.60 -5.03 14.65
N ALA A 318 -6.87 -4.87 15.72
CA ALA A 318 -5.60 -5.48 16.04
C ALA A 318 -5.41 -6.92 15.56
N LEU A 319 -4.30 -7.14 14.87
CA LEU A 319 -3.76 -8.45 14.55
C LEU A 319 -2.70 -8.88 15.60
N PHE A 320 -2.11 -7.89 16.26
CA PHE A 320 -1.09 -8.05 17.30
C PHE A 320 -1.34 -7.06 18.44
N HIS A 321 -1.23 -7.51 19.67
CA HIS A 321 -1.32 -6.69 20.87
C HIS A 321 0.08 -6.31 21.35
N THR A 322 0.46 -5.04 21.16
CA THR A 322 1.79 -4.54 21.50
C THR A 322 2.05 -4.42 23.01
N ASP A 323 1.01 -4.34 23.81
CA ASP A 323 1.06 -4.30 25.30
C ASP A 323 1.34 -5.67 25.92
N THR A 324 0.80 -6.74 25.32
CA THR A 324 1.01 -8.13 25.77
C THR A 324 2.03 -8.89 24.92
N ASP A 325 2.47 -8.30 23.82
CA ASP A 325 3.40 -8.89 22.83
C ASP A 325 2.84 -10.20 22.23
N GLN A 326 1.56 -10.23 21.90
CA GLN A 326 0.86 -11.42 21.45
C GLN A 326 0.08 -11.22 20.15
N TRP A 327 0.18 -12.22 19.25
CA TRP A 327 -0.67 -12.31 18.07
C TRP A 327 -2.11 -12.67 18.43
N VAL A 328 -3.05 -12.11 17.70
CA VAL A 328 -4.45 -12.56 17.68
C VAL A 328 -4.51 -13.78 16.75
N ILE A 329 -4.08 -14.92 17.29
CA ILE A 329 -3.85 -16.17 16.54
C ILE A 329 -5.02 -16.54 15.62
N PRO A 330 -6.31 -16.49 16.04
CA PRO A 330 -7.40 -16.86 15.14
C PRO A 330 -7.48 -16.02 13.86
N LEU A 331 -7.10 -14.74 13.93
CA LEU A 331 -7.05 -13.86 12.74
C LEU A 331 -5.85 -14.18 11.87
N VAL A 332 -4.67 -14.39 12.47
CA VAL A 332 -3.45 -14.76 11.73
C VAL A 332 -3.66 -16.06 10.97
N ASP A 333 -4.19 -17.10 11.60
CA ASP A 333 -4.47 -18.40 10.97
C ASP A 333 -5.53 -18.27 9.86
N GLY A 334 -6.50 -17.39 10.05
CA GLY A 334 -7.52 -17.10 9.03
C GLY A 334 -6.96 -16.39 7.80
N LEU A 335 -5.97 -15.51 7.99
CA LEU A 335 -5.30 -14.75 6.95
C LEU A 335 -4.20 -15.57 6.26
N MET A 336 -3.41 -16.30 7.04
CA MET A 336 -2.26 -17.08 6.60
C MET A 336 -2.46 -18.56 6.99
N PRO A 337 -3.35 -19.30 6.29
CA PRO A 337 -3.57 -20.70 6.61
C PRO A 337 -2.24 -21.47 6.44
N HIS A 338 -1.81 -22.13 7.50
CA HIS A 338 -0.67 -23.03 7.46
C HIS A 338 -0.99 -24.17 6.47
N ASP A 339 -0.06 -24.51 5.59
CA ASP A 339 -0.16 -25.70 4.74
C ASP A 339 -0.13 -26.93 5.64
N THR A 340 -1.31 -27.48 5.97
CA THR A 340 -1.46 -28.68 6.79
C THR A 340 -0.72 -29.91 6.24
N HIS A 341 -0.22 -29.83 4.99
CA HIS A 341 0.61 -30.89 4.38
C HIS A 341 2.07 -30.88 4.83
N ALA A 342 2.62 -29.77 5.34
CA ALA A 342 3.98 -29.72 5.85
C ALA A 342 4.10 -30.29 7.28
N GLU A 343 3.13 -30.01 8.16
CA GLU A 343 3.13 -30.49 9.54
C GLU A 343 2.92 -32.00 9.69
N THR A 344 2.16 -32.63 8.77
CA THR A 344 2.00 -34.10 8.77
C THR A 344 3.29 -34.83 8.46
N SER A 345 4.19 -34.28 7.66
CA SER A 345 5.49 -34.88 7.35
C SER A 345 6.52 -34.72 8.47
N GLU A 346 6.52 -33.60 9.20
CA GLU A 346 7.42 -33.39 10.34
C GLU A 346 6.99 -34.17 11.59
N ARG A 347 5.69 -34.24 11.88
CA ARG A 347 5.16 -35.08 12.97
C ARG A 347 5.37 -36.58 12.71
N ALA A 348 5.23 -37.03 11.46
CA ALA A 348 5.52 -38.39 11.08
C ALA A 348 7.03 -38.74 11.25
N ASN A 349 7.92 -37.79 10.89
CA ASN A 349 9.38 -37.97 11.06
C ASN A 349 9.83 -37.85 12.55
N TYR A 350 9.11 -37.11 13.40
CA TYR A 350 9.43 -37.05 14.82
C TYR A 350 8.93 -38.28 15.58
N SER A 351 7.80 -38.86 15.17
CA SER A 351 7.28 -40.12 15.76
C SER A 351 8.13 -41.33 15.39
N SER A 352 8.66 -41.40 14.14
CA SER A 352 9.50 -42.50 13.71
C SER A 352 10.89 -42.54 14.33
N ARG A 353 11.39 -41.43 14.91
CA ARG A 353 12.68 -41.36 15.60
C ARG A 353 12.62 -41.77 17.10
N ARG A 354 11.42 -42.07 17.63
CA ARG A 354 11.23 -42.49 19.03
C ARG A 354 10.95 -43.97 19.20
N THR A 355 10.93 -44.75 18.11
CA THR A 355 10.69 -46.21 18.16
C THR A 355 11.87 -46.99 17.57
N THR A 356 13.06 -46.78 18.11
CA THR A 356 14.16 -47.76 17.97
C THR A 356 14.77 -47.98 19.35
N PRO A 357 14.80 -49.22 19.83
CA PRO A 357 15.25 -49.58 21.18
C PRO A 357 16.75 -49.33 21.41
#